data_022e72fb532b6b730f0439990361e7c7
#
_entry.id   022e72fb532b6b730f0439990361e7c7
#
_cell.length_a   1.000
_cell.length_b   1.000
_cell.length_c   1.000
_cell.angle_alpha   90.00
_cell.angle_beta   90.00
_cell.angle_gamma   90.00
#
_symmetry.space_group_name_H-M   'P 1'
#
loop_
_entity.id
_entity.type
_entity.pdbx_description
1 polymer ?
#
loop_
_entity_poly.entity_id
_entity_poly.type
_entity_poly.pdbx_seq_one_letter_code
_entity_poly.pdbx_strand_id
1 'polypeptide(L)'
;MSIINFFLSSLGFFIIAVLTLSFTVFLYIRLVVAIRDGRDVPKWMYKIGHAIKGRGSDIYEDVTDRAALNEVNIYIVGILVASIFVYFIFSDKYCTNDKVLFWTYAEFAIVVGLRIVIGLGSIILDMVLPSKGKWAYNLTLSAAANAVKGMIFMSAFVCSLVLNITGLPVKAPVVQVDGYNLVVGQTTAQDLLDEGFSFSGKTENDIIKNRRNDHFYYGETVGLVKDGSSCGYVNLTPAREDEGHVKDCIITRFGMSSRDAMFDRVKIDDRYIASLSLDELKKKDMRDIFSLSPVSYEENKGNKYFSLKMQTHPYGLWNRYTIDVNFADDHRERRFEVYTQHTIWE
;
A
#
# COMPACT_ATOMS: atom_id res chain seq x y z
N MET A 1 13.56 8.37 15.33
CA MET A 1 12.43 7.71 16.03
C MET A 1 12.83 6.26 16.17
N SER A 2 12.75 5.62 17.35
CA SER A 2 13.15 4.22 17.46
C SER A 2 12.13 3.35 16.69
N ILE A 3 12.58 2.24 16.14
CA ILE A 3 11.74 1.28 15.40
C ILE A 3 10.54 0.84 16.23
N ILE A 4 10.77 0.60 17.53
CA ILE A 4 9.73 0.24 18.50
C ILE A 4 8.64 1.33 18.59
N ASN A 5 9.02 2.61 18.64
CA ASN A 5 8.05 3.71 18.71
C ASN A 5 7.23 3.84 17.43
N PHE A 6 7.84 3.61 16.26
CA PHE A 6 7.14 3.59 14.99
C PHE A 6 6.11 2.46 14.93
N PHE A 7 6.52 1.26 15.36
CA PHE A 7 5.65 0.09 15.41
C PHE A 7 4.45 0.30 16.35
N LEU A 8 4.71 0.73 17.60
CA LEU A 8 3.65 0.97 18.57
C LEU A 8 2.68 2.06 18.09
N SER A 9 3.18 3.11 17.43
CA SER A 9 2.35 4.15 16.84
C SER A 9 1.47 3.60 15.71
N SER A 10 2.04 2.81 14.81
CA SER A 10 1.31 2.21 13.68
C SER A 10 0.22 1.24 14.17
N LEU A 11 0.53 0.40 15.16
CA LEU A 11 -0.45 -0.47 15.81
C LEU A 11 -1.56 0.34 16.49
N GLY A 12 -1.19 1.41 17.19
CA GLY A 12 -2.16 2.32 17.82
C GLY A 12 -3.12 2.94 16.81
N PHE A 13 -2.61 3.46 15.69
CA PHE A 13 -3.44 4.01 14.61
C PHE A 13 -4.33 2.95 13.96
N PHE A 14 -3.83 1.74 13.75
CA PHE A 14 -4.62 0.63 13.23
C PHE A 14 -5.78 0.27 14.17
N ILE A 15 -5.53 0.17 15.47
CA ILE A 15 -6.58 -0.07 16.48
C ILE A 15 -7.62 1.05 16.44
N ILE A 16 -7.21 2.31 16.37
CA ILE A 16 -8.12 3.46 16.28
C ILE A 16 -8.96 3.37 14.99
N ALA A 17 -8.38 2.98 13.85
CA ALA A 17 -9.13 2.79 12.60
C ALA A 17 -10.20 1.71 12.74
N VAL A 18 -9.88 0.56 13.32
CA VAL A 18 -10.85 -0.53 13.56
C VAL A 18 -11.95 -0.08 14.50
N LEU A 19 -11.62 0.63 15.59
CA LEU A 19 -12.58 1.14 16.55
C LEU A 19 -13.53 2.19 15.92
N THR A 20 -13.00 3.13 15.12
CA THR A 20 -13.83 4.16 14.45
C THR A 20 -14.76 3.55 13.42
N LEU A 21 -14.26 2.58 12.61
CA LEU A 21 -15.09 1.84 11.65
C LEU A 21 -16.20 1.06 12.34
N SER A 22 -15.85 0.29 13.37
CA SER A 22 -16.81 -0.50 14.16
C SER A 22 -17.86 0.38 14.80
N PHE A 23 -17.45 1.53 15.34
CA PHE A 23 -18.36 2.48 15.96
C PHE A 23 -19.28 3.16 14.92
N THR A 24 -18.77 3.45 13.71
CA THR A 24 -19.59 3.98 12.61
C THR A 24 -20.70 3.01 12.21
N VAL A 25 -20.35 1.73 12.03
CA VAL A 25 -21.31 0.67 11.73
C VAL A 25 -22.32 0.50 12.87
N PHE A 26 -21.85 0.53 14.11
CA PHE A 26 -22.72 0.45 15.28
C PHE A 26 -23.75 1.61 15.34
N LEU A 27 -23.34 2.86 15.08
CA LEU A 27 -24.25 3.99 15.04
C LEU A 27 -25.31 3.84 13.94
N TYR A 28 -24.90 3.39 12.75
CA TYR A 28 -25.82 3.15 11.65
C TYR A 28 -26.85 2.06 12.00
N ILE A 29 -26.39 0.94 12.55
CA ILE A 29 -27.29 -0.15 12.99
C ILE A 29 -28.25 0.36 14.07
N ARG A 30 -27.77 1.15 15.03
CA ARG A 30 -28.62 1.71 16.08
C ARG A 30 -29.73 2.61 15.50
N LEU A 31 -29.42 3.41 14.50
CA LEU A 31 -30.41 4.25 13.81
C LEU A 31 -31.47 3.38 13.09
N VAL A 32 -31.02 2.35 12.36
CA VAL A 32 -31.94 1.42 11.66
C VAL A 32 -32.84 0.69 12.65
N VAL A 33 -32.29 0.19 13.75
CA VAL A 33 -33.07 -0.55 14.77
C VAL A 33 -34.06 0.35 15.47
N ALA A 34 -33.69 1.58 15.82
CA ALA A 34 -34.59 2.53 16.45
C ALA A 34 -35.83 2.78 15.57
N ILE A 35 -35.65 2.99 14.28
CA ILE A 35 -36.71 3.19 13.31
C ILE A 35 -37.60 1.97 13.16
N ARG A 36 -36.98 0.78 13.06
CA ARG A 36 -37.73 -0.48 12.94
C ARG A 36 -38.61 -0.73 14.15
N ASP A 37 -38.09 -0.44 15.34
CA ASP A 37 -38.81 -0.68 16.60
C ASP A 37 -39.75 0.48 16.96
N GLY A 38 -39.85 1.55 16.16
CA GLY A 38 -40.66 2.73 16.43
C GLY A 38 -40.21 3.52 17.68
N ARG A 39 -38.92 3.47 18.01
CA ARG A 39 -38.31 4.14 19.16
C ARG A 39 -37.34 5.21 18.69
N ASP A 40 -37.09 6.20 19.55
CA ASP A 40 -36.06 7.19 19.30
C ASP A 40 -34.67 6.58 19.51
N VAL A 41 -33.67 7.14 18.82
CA VAL A 41 -32.27 6.79 19.09
C VAL A 41 -31.86 7.24 20.49
N PRO A 42 -30.85 6.59 21.10
CA PRO A 42 -30.39 6.96 22.43
C PRO A 42 -29.95 8.44 22.52
N LYS A 43 -30.24 9.11 23.62
CA LYS A 43 -29.90 10.54 23.85
C LYS A 43 -28.39 10.83 23.66
N TRP A 44 -27.54 9.88 23.95
CA TRP A 44 -26.09 10.06 23.75
C TRP A 44 -25.69 10.18 22.27
N MET A 45 -26.44 9.54 21.36
CA MET A 45 -26.21 9.65 19.92
C MET A 45 -26.55 11.06 19.40
N TYR A 46 -27.61 11.67 19.89
CA TYR A 46 -27.90 13.09 19.63
C TYR A 46 -26.76 13.99 20.13
N LYS A 47 -26.24 13.74 21.35
CA LYS A 47 -25.13 14.51 21.89
C LYS A 47 -23.88 14.44 21.02
N ILE A 48 -23.57 13.29 20.47
CA ILE A 48 -22.44 13.12 19.51
C ILE A 48 -22.71 13.96 18.25
N GLY A 49 -23.89 13.87 17.67
CA GLY A 49 -24.24 14.66 16.49
C GLY A 49 -24.17 16.18 16.72
N HIS A 50 -24.56 16.64 17.89
CA HIS A 50 -24.40 18.03 18.32
C HIS A 50 -22.92 18.41 18.47
N ALA A 51 -22.11 17.58 19.11
CA ALA A 51 -20.69 17.85 19.33
C ALA A 51 -19.91 17.95 18.00
N ILE A 52 -20.25 17.11 17.02
CA ILE A 52 -19.63 17.12 15.69
C ILE A 52 -19.99 18.37 14.89
N LYS A 53 -21.19 18.89 15.05
CA LYS A 53 -21.63 20.10 14.32
C LYS A 53 -21.06 21.41 14.91
N GLY A 54 -20.62 21.39 16.16
CA GLY A 54 -20.06 22.56 16.85
C GLY A 54 -21.09 23.44 17.56
N ARG A 55 -20.58 24.39 18.37
CA ARG A 55 -21.41 25.36 19.09
C ARG A 55 -22.03 26.36 18.12
N GLY A 56 -23.34 26.62 18.23
CA GLY A 56 -24.05 27.67 17.48
C GLY A 56 -24.77 27.18 16.24
N SER A 57 -24.86 25.89 16.00
CA SER A 57 -25.76 25.37 14.97
C SER A 57 -27.09 24.97 15.58
N ASP A 58 -28.17 25.59 15.11
CA ASP A 58 -29.52 25.18 15.47
C ASP A 58 -29.75 23.75 14.99
N ILE A 59 -29.98 22.84 15.92
CA ILE A 59 -30.39 21.49 15.62
C ILE A 59 -31.83 21.37 15.97
N TYR A 60 -32.64 21.13 14.94
CA TYR A 60 -34.07 20.97 15.14
C TYR A 60 -34.34 19.59 15.72
N GLU A 61 -34.92 19.56 16.91
CA GLU A 61 -35.35 18.33 17.59
C GLU A 61 -36.53 17.66 16.88
N ASP A 62 -37.18 18.40 15.96
CA ASP A 62 -38.36 17.95 15.22
C ASP A 62 -38.05 17.02 14.03
N VAL A 63 -36.78 16.74 13.72
CA VAL A 63 -36.45 15.86 12.62
C VAL A 63 -36.53 14.40 13.09
N THR A 64 -37.46 13.68 12.49
CA THR A 64 -37.66 12.26 12.82
C THR A 64 -36.45 11.42 12.52
N ASP A 65 -36.21 10.36 13.29
CA ASP A 65 -35.11 9.42 13.03
C ASP A 65 -35.23 8.77 11.64
N ARG A 66 -36.43 8.64 11.08
CA ARG A 66 -36.63 8.17 9.70
C ARG A 66 -36.10 9.16 8.66
N ALA A 67 -36.23 10.45 8.87
CA ALA A 67 -35.65 11.48 8.03
C ALA A 67 -34.11 11.45 8.16
N ALA A 68 -33.61 11.23 9.37
CA ALA A 68 -32.16 11.04 9.64
C ALA A 68 -31.60 9.85 8.89
N LEU A 69 -32.28 8.72 8.87
CA LEU A 69 -31.80 7.53 8.11
C LEU A 69 -31.81 7.80 6.61
N ASN A 70 -32.84 8.44 6.07
CA ASN A 70 -32.87 8.81 4.66
C ASN A 70 -31.69 9.72 4.29
N GLU A 71 -31.37 10.70 5.14
CA GLU A 71 -30.22 11.60 4.97
C GLU A 71 -28.89 10.84 4.95
N VAL A 72 -28.71 9.90 5.87
CA VAL A 72 -27.50 9.04 5.91
C VAL A 72 -27.41 8.14 4.68
N ASN A 73 -28.53 7.54 4.27
CA ASN A 73 -28.56 6.67 3.09
C ASN A 73 -28.25 7.44 1.80
N ILE A 74 -28.81 8.63 1.63
CA ILE A 74 -28.50 9.51 0.50
C ILE A 74 -27.01 9.85 0.48
N TYR A 75 -26.43 10.14 1.65
CA TYR A 75 -24.99 10.43 1.76
C TYR A 75 -24.13 9.22 1.40
N ILE A 76 -24.46 8.01 1.89
CA ILE A 76 -23.76 6.76 1.55
C ILE A 76 -23.89 6.45 0.06
N VAL A 77 -25.10 6.56 -0.50
CA VAL A 77 -25.31 6.36 -1.95
C VAL A 77 -24.52 7.38 -2.76
N GLY A 78 -24.47 8.64 -2.32
CA GLY A 78 -23.66 9.67 -2.94
C GLY A 78 -22.17 9.33 -2.95
N ILE A 79 -21.64 8.81 -1.83
CA ILE A 79 -20.25 8.31 -1.76
C ILE A 79 -20.06 7.19 -2.78
N LEU A 80 -20.91 6.15 -2.78
CA LEU A 80 -20.80 5.01 -3.68
C LEU A 80 -20.82 5.42 -5.16
N VAL A 81 -21.76 6.30 -5.53
CA VAL A 81 -21.86 6.80 -6.92
C VAL A 81 -20.64 7.60 -7.31
N ALA A 82 -20.15 8.50 -6.44
CA ALA A 82 -18.94 9.28 -6.70
C ALA A 82 -17.70 8.37 -6.80
N SER A 83 -17.58 7.36 -5.94
CA SER A 83 -16.50 6.37 -5.98
C SER A 83 -16.50 5.59 -7.29
N ILE A 84 -17.66 5.10 -7.72
CA ILE A 84 -17.80 4.40 -9.00
C ILE A 84 -17.40 5.33 -10.17
N PHE A 85 -17.84 6.58 -10.17
CA PHE A 85 -17.53 7.55 -11.21
C PHE A 85 -16.03 7.84 -11.28
N VAL A 86 -15.39 8.09 -10.12
CA VAL A 86 -13.93 8.30 -10.04
C VAL A 86 -13.19 7.03 -10.50
N TYR A 87 -13.70 5.83 -10.15
CA TYR A 87 -13.14 4.57 -10.61
C TYR A 87 -13.09 4.49 -12.16
N PHE A 88 -14.17 4.74 -12.83
CA PHE A 88 -14.21 4.68 -14.30
C PHE A 88 -13.31 5.71 -14.98
N ILE A 89 -13.13 6.90 -14.39
CA ILE A 89 -12.27 7.94 -14.97
C ILE A 89 -10.78 7.62 -14.81
N PHE A 90 -10.39 7.01 -13.70
CA PHE A 90 -8.99 6.89 -13.32
C PHE A 90 -8.46 5.46 -13.29
N SER A 91 -9.28 4.43 -13.56
CA SER A 91 -8.89 3.02 -13.47
C SER A 91 -7.65 2.67 -14.29
N ASP A 92 -7.47 3.30 -15.45
CA ASP A 92 -6.40 2.97 -16.39
C ASP A 92 -5.12 3.80 -16.19
N LYS A 93 -5.15 4.81 -15.30
CA LYS A 93 -4.03 5.76 -15.14
C LYS A 93 -2.99 5.33 -14.11
N TYR A 94 -3.29 4.35 -13.26
CA TYR A 94 -2.42 3.98 -12.14
C TYR A 94 -2.11 2.50 -12.12
N CYS A 95 -0.87 2.15 -11.78
CA CYS A 95 -0.47 0.78 -11.48
C CYS A 95 -1.16 0.23 -10.22
N THR A 96 -1.19 -1.08 -10.05
CA THR A 96 -2.05 -1.76 -9.05
C THR A 96 -1.89 -1.24 -7.62
N ASN A 97 -0.66 -0.96 -7.17
CA ASN A 97 -0.42 -0.46 -5.80
C ASN A 97 -0.69 1.03 -5.65
N ASP A 98 -0.34 1.84 -6.66
CA ASP A 98 -0.69 3.26 -6.71
C ASP A 98 -2.20 3.45 -6.76
N LYS A 99 -2.93 2.51 -7.38
CA LYS A 99 -4.40 2.49 -7.38
C LYS A 99 -4.97 2.48 -5.98
N VAL A 100 -4.48 1.64 -5.08
CA VAL A 100 -5.06 1.54 -3.73
C VAL A 100 -4.80 2.80 -2.90
N LEU A 101 -3.59 3.38 -2.97
CA LEU A 101 -3.30 4.66 -2.32
C LEU A 101 -4.14 5.78 -2.92
N PHE A 102 -4.22 5.86 -4.25
CA PHE A 102 -5.07 6.82 -4.94
C PHE A 102 -6.53 6.68 -4.51
N TRP A 103 -7.04 5.44 -4.43
CA TRP A 103 -8.41 5.18 -3.99
C TRP A 103 -8.66 5.67 -2.57
N THR A 104 -7.73 5.46 -1.66
CA THR A 104 -7.89 5.93 -0.28
C THR A 104 -7.98 7.44 -0.19
N TYR A 105 -7.14 8.16 -0.95
CA TYR A 105 -7.22 9.62 -1.03
C TYR A 105 -8.48 10.09 -1.74
N ALA A 106 -8.87 9.42 -2.82
CA ALA A 106 -10.08 9.73 -3.55
C ALA A 106 -11.33 9.53 -2.67
N GLU A 107 -11.42 8.42 -1.94
CA GLU A 107 -12.51 8.16 -0.99
C GLU A 107 -12.59 9.24 0.12
N PHE A 108 -11.46 9.59 0.70
CA PHE A 108 -11.42 10.68 1.66
C PHE A 108 -11.87 12.01 1.04
N ALA A 109 -11.37 12.35 -0.15
CA ALA A 109 -11.77 13.56 -0.87
C ALA A 109 -13.26 13.56 -1.24
N ILE A 110 -13.82 12.40 -1.63
CA ILE A 110 -15.25 12.24 -1.92
C ILE A 110 -16.08 12.50 -0.65
N VAL A 111 -15.71 11.90 0.47
CA VAL A 111 -16.42 12.09 1.76
C VAL A 111 -16.40 13.56 2.17
N VAL A 112 -15.25 14.24 2.04
CA VAL A 112 -15.12 15.67 2.32
C VAL A 112 -15.90 16.51 1.32
N GLY A 113 -15.72 16.26 0.04
CA GLY A 113 -16.35 17.00 -1.05
C GLY A 113 -17.87 16.95 -1.01
N LEU A 114 -18.44 15.76 -0.82
CA LEU A 114 -19.90 15.61 -0.66
C LEU A 114 -20.43 16.36 0.55
N ARG A 115 -19.70 16.37 1.66
CA ARG A 115 -20.11 17.12 2.84
C ARG A 115 -20.15 18.63 2.55
N ILE A 116 -19.16 19.15 1.83
CA ILE A 116 -19.09 20.55 1.41
C ILE A 116 -20.22 20.87 0.42
N VAL A 117 -20.40 20.04 -0.61
CA VAL A 117 -21.42 20.26 -1.66
C VAL A 117 -22.83 20.24 -1.04
N ILE A 118 -23.13 19.28 -0.18
CA ILE A 118 -24.44 19.22 0.53
C ILE A 118 -24.61 20.44 1.41
N GLY A 119 -23.55 20.86 2.14
CA GLY A 119 -23.60 22.06 3.00
C GLY A 119 -23.84 23.35 2.20
N LEU A 120 -23.10 23.55 1.11
CA LEU A 120 -23.28 24.71 0.23
C LEU A 120 -24.63 24.66 -0.49
N GLY A 121 -25.04 23.50 -0.97
CA GLY A 121 -26.35 23.31 -1.61
C GLY A 121 -27.50 23.66 -0.69
N SER A 122 -27.43 23.29 0.60
CA SER A 122 -28.45 23.66 1.58
C SER A 122 -28.53 25.18 1.80
N ILE A 123 -27.38 25.87 1.90
CA ILE A 123 -27.30 27.32 2.04
C ILE A 123 -27.92 28.00 0.81
N ILE A 124 -27.60 27.56 -0.39
CA ILE A 124 -28.15 28.13 -1.63
C ILE A 124 -29.66 27.91 -1.71
N LEU A 125 -30.14 26.72 -1.35
CA LEU A 125 -31.57 26.42 -1.33
C LEU A 125 -32.33 27.29 -0.31
N ASP A 126 -31.74 27.50 0.86
CA ASP A 126 -32.31 28.39 1.87
C ASP A 126 -32.41 29.86 1.41
N MET A 127 -31.42 30.33 0.62
CA MET A 127 -31.40 31.67 0.04
C MET A 127 -32.43 31.82 -1.09
N VAL A 128 -32.63 30.79 -1.91
CA VAL A 128 -33.51 30.84 -3.08
C VAL A 128 -34.98 30.54 -2.72
N LEU A 129 -35.22 29.73 -1.68
CA LEU A 129 -36.54 29.27 -1.26
C LEU A 129 -36.86 29.61 0.21
N PRO A 130 -36.77 30.89 0.64
CA PRO A 130 -36.80 31.25 2.05
C PRO A 130 -38.17 31.02 2.74
N SER A 131 -39.24 30.81 2.00
CA SER A 131 -40.59 30.73 2.58
C SER A 131 -41.24 29.35 2.61
N LYS A 132 -40.57 28.33 2.04
CA LYS A 132 -41.10 26.95 1.97
C LYS A 132 -40.21 25.91 2.58
N GLY A 133 -39.44 26.30 3.55
CA GLY A 133 -38.30 25.68 4.19
C GLY A 133 -38.41 24.28 4.80
N LYS A 134 -39.42 23.49 4.54
CA LYS A 134 -39.46 22.10 5.00
C LYS A 134 -38.50 21.17 4.23
N TRP A 135 -38.04 21.57 3.06
CA TRP A 135 -37.11 20.75 2.25
C TRP A 135 -35.66 20.90 2.64
N ALA A 136 -35.20 22.10 2.91
CA ALA A 136 -33.82 22.36 3.32
C ALA A 136 -33.53 21.81 4.72
N TYR A 137 -34.47 21.87 5.63
CA TYR A 137 -34.39 21.30 6.97
C TYR A 137 -34.15 19.79 7.00
N ASN A 138 -34.60 19.07 6.00
CA ASN A 138 -34.49 17.60 5.96
C ASN A 138 -33.12 17.06 5.50
N LEU A 139 -32.24 17.90 4.91
CA LEU A 139 -30.99 17.42 4.30
C LEU A 139 -29.77 17.53 5.22
N THR A 140 -29.74 18.36 6.23
CA THR A 140 -28.53 18.66 6.98
C THR A 140 -28.64 18.77 8.49
N LEU A 141 -29.81 18.62 9.08
CA LEU A 141 -30.09 19.10 10.45
C LEU A 141 -30.35 18.01 11.49
N SER A 142 -30.46 16.75 11.11
CA SER A 142 -30.65 15.68 12.10
C SER A 142 -29.37 15.42 12.90
N ALA A 143 -29.46 15.54 14.21
CA ALA A 143 -28.34 15.20 15.10
C ALA A 143 -27.94 13.74 14.97
N ALA A 144 -28.88 12.81 14.80
CA ALA A 144 -28.59 11.39 14.60
C ALA A 144 -27.85 11.15 13.29
N ALA A 145 -28.28 11.79 12.18
CA ALA A 145 -27.56 11.72 10.89
C ALA A 145 -26.15 12.32 10.97
N ASN A 146 -25.99 13.46 11.67
CA ASN A 146 -24.67 14.07 11.87
C ASN A 146 -23.72 13.19 12.68
N ALA A 147 -24.23 12.43 13.66
CA ALA A 147 -23.40 11.46 14.38
C ALA A 147 -22.83 10.40 13.43
N VAL A 148 -23.65 9.79 12.58
CA VAL A 148 -23.21 8.76 11.61
C VAL A 148 -22.30 9.37 10.55
N LYS A 149 -22.68 10.47 9.89
CA LYS A 149 -21.87 11.13 8.85
C LYS A 149 -20.53 11.63 9.38
N GLY A 150 -20.52 12.17 10.61
CA GLY A 150 -19.28 12.59 11.26
C GLY A 150 -18.35 11.42 11.56
N MET A 151 -18.88 10.27 11.96
CA MET A 151 -18.07 9.07 12.15
C MET A 151 -17.60 8.44 10.83
N ILE A 152 -18.37 8.52 9.75
CA ILE A 152 -17.89 8.17 8.40
C ILE A 152 -16.67 9.02 8.03
N PHE A 153 -16.76 10.35 8.25
CA PHE A 153 -15.64 11.25 7.99
C PHE A 153 -14.42 10.91 8.86
N MET A 154 -14.61 10.69 10.17
CA MET A 154 -13.51 10.31 11.07
C MET A 154 -12.87 8.99 10.68
N SER A 155 -13.67 7.99 10.30
CA SER A 155 -13.16 6.71 9.82
C SER A 155 -12.35 6.86 8.53
N ALA A 156 -12.85 7.60 7.55
CA ALA A 156 -12.12 7.87 6.30
C ALA A 156 -10.81 8.61 6.57
N PHE A 157 -10.81 9.60 7.47
CA PHE A 157 -9.62 10.34 7.88
C PHE A 157 -8.59 9.43 8.54
N VAL A 158 -8.99 8.65 9.55
CA VAL A 158 -8.09 7.75 10.27
C VAL A 158 -7.55 6.66 9.34
N CYS A 159 -8.38 6.06 8.49
CA CYS A 159 -7.94 5.07 7.50
C CYS A 159 -6.91 5.67 6.51
N SER A 160 -7.15 6.88 6.01
CA SER A 160 -6.20 7.58 5.16
C SER A 160 -4.88 7.83 5.88
N LEU A 161 -4.93 8.23 7.14
CA LEU A 161 -3.76 8.48 7.96
C LEU A 161 -2.95 7.21 8.23
N VAL A 162 -3.64 6.10 8.56
CA VAL A 162 -3.01 4.78 8.73
C VAL A 162 -2.28 4.37 7.46
N LEU A 163 -2.95 4.41 6.30
CA LEU A 163 -2.34 4.02 5.03
C LEU A 163 -1.18 4.91 4.61
N ASN A 164 -1.23 6.21 4.95
CA ASN A 164 -0.08 7.11 4.75
C ASN A 164 1.15 6.73 5.59
N ILE A 165 0.93 6.28 6.82
CA ILE A 165 2.02 5.93 7.74
C ILE A 165 2.55 4.53 7.44
N THR A 166 1.66 3.58 7.20
CA THR A 166 2.03 2.16 7.07
C THR A 166 2.33 1.74 5.63
N GLY A 167 1.82 2.48 4.63
CA GLY A 167 1.82 2.03 3.24
C GLY A 167 0.98 0.75 3.05
N LEU A 168 1.21 0.10 1.94
CA LEU A 168 0.57 -1.16 1.55
C LEU A 168 1.62 -2.21 1.22
N PRO A 169 1.32 -3.51 1.42
CA PRO A 169 2.21 -4.57 0.98
C PRO A 169 2.40 -4.47 -0.54
N VAL A 170 3.64 -4.50 -0.97
CA VAL A 170 4.03 -4.40 -2.37
C VAL A 170 4.27 -5.80 -2.91
N LYS A 171 3.85 -6.06 -4.15
CA LYS A 171 4.16 -7.32 -4.82
C LYS A 171 5.67 -7.41 -5.05
N ALA A 172 6.26 -8.53 -4.66
CA ALA A 172 7.67 -8.81 -4.94
C ALA A 172 7.88 -8.94 -6.45
N PRO A 173 8.97 -8.40 -7.00
CA PRO A 173 9.37 -8.67 -8.38
C PRO A 173 9.73 -10.15 -8.52
N VAL A 174 9.38 -10.73 -9.66
CA VAL A 174 9.69 -12.12 -9.99
C VAL A 174 10.92 -12.15 -10.89
N VAL A 175 11.95 -12.86 -10.47
CA VAL A 175 13.11 -13.13 -11.30
C VAL A 175 12.99 -14.54 -11.87
N GLN A 176 12.88 -14.66 -13.17
CA GLN A 176 12.87 -15.95 -13.83
C GLN A 176 14.29 -16.30 -14.30
N VAL A 177 14.83 -17.39 -13.75
CA VAL A 177 16.17 -17.92 -14.10
C VAL A 177 15.98 -19.31 -14.66
N ASP A 178 16.34 -19.50 -15.93
CA ASP A 178 16.21 -20.78 -16.64
C ASP A 178 14.84 -21.46 -16.45
N GLY A 179 13.77 -20.67 -16.54
CA GLY A 179 12.39 -21.14 -16.40
C GLY A 179 11.86 -21.21 -14.96
N TYR A 180 12.72 -21.14 -13.94
CA TYR A 180 12.32 -21.12 -12.55
C TYR A 180 12.02 -19.69 -12.07
N ASN A 181 10.95 -19.51 -11.31
CA ASN A 181 10.53 -18.22 -10.75
C ASN A 181 11.09 -18.04 -9.33
N LEU A 182 12.13 -17.23 -9.21
CA LEU A 182 12.71 -16.81 -7.94
C LEU A 182 12.05 -15.52 -7.47
N VAL A 183 11.52 -15.53 -6.24
CA VAL A 183 10.92 -14.35 -5.59
C VAL A 183 11.76 -14.00 -4.37
N VAL A 184 12.45 -12.87 -4.41
CA VAL A 184 13.32 -12.44 -3.30
C VAL A 184 12.49 -12.20 -2.03
N GLY A 185 13.00 -12.69 -0.89
CA GLY A 185 12.30 -12.65 0.40
C GLY A 185 11.24 -13.74 0.59
N GLN A 186 11.04 -14.63 -0.40
CA GLN A 186 10.06 -15.71 -0.32
C GLN A 186 10.65 -17.07 -0.70
N THR A 187 11.41 -17.14 -1.81
CA THR A 187 12.07 -18.37 -2.26
C THR A 187 13.12 -18.78 -1.24
N THR A 188 13.10 -20.04 -0.84
CA THR A 188 14.12 -20.64 0.04
C THR A 188 15.28 -21.22 -0.79
N ALA A 189 16.41 -21.43 -0.14
CA ALA A 189 17.53 -22.13 -0.78
C ALA A 189 17.16 -23.58 -1.11
N GLN A 190 16.32 -24.25 -0.30
CA GLN A 190 15.82 -25.59 -0.58
C GLN A 190 15.03 -25.64 -1.89
N ASP A 191 14.15 -24.65 -2.15
CA ASP A 191 13.39 -24.57 -3.40
C ASP A 191 14.33 -24.55 -4.63
N LEU A 192 15.45 -23.83 -4.54
CA LEU A 192 16.46 -23.79 -5.61
C LEU A 192 17.21 -25.10 -5.75
N LEU A 193 17.59 -25.74 -4.63
CA LEU A 193 18.26 -27.04 -4.66
C LEU A 193 17.37 -28.12 -5.30
N ASP A 194 16.08 -28.14 -4.99
CA ASP A 194 15.09 -29.09 -5.54
C ASP A 194 14.92 -28.91 -7.06
N GLU A 195 15.13 -27.69 -7.58
CA GLU A 195 15.12 -27.38 -9.01
C GLU A 195 16.48 -27.57 -9.73
N GLY A 196 17.43 -28.19 -9.03
CA GLY A 196 18.73 -28.55 -9.59
C GLY A 196 19.77 -27.42 -9.62
N PHE A 197 19.50 -26.31 -8.92
CA PHE A 197 20.53 -25.30 -8.68
C PHE A 197 21.49 -25.77 -7.59
N SER A 198 22.67 -25.18 -7.56
CA SER A 198 23.67 -25.37 -6.51
C SER A 198 24.33 -24.03 -6.15
N PHE A 199 24.91 -23.97 -4.97
CA PHE A 199 25.57 -22.79 -4.45
C PHE A 199 27.08 -22.98 -4.49
N SER A 200 27.81 -22.06 -5.13
CA SER A 200 29.25 -22.15 -5.31
C SER A 200 29.99 -22.23 -3.97
N GLY A 201 30.69 -23.35 -3.74
CA GLY A 201 31.47 -23.56 -2.51
C GLY A 201 30.64 -23.80 -1.24
N LYS A 202 29.35 -24.12 -1.37
CA LYS A 202 28.45 -24.42 -0.26
C LYS A 202 27.66 -25.69 -0.50
N THR A 203 27.41 -26.40 0.58
CA THR A 203 26.49 -27.55 0.65
C THR A 203 25.25 -27.20 1.41
N GLU A 204 24.18 -27.98 1.28
CA GLU A 204 22.88 -27.73 1.95
C GLU A 204 22.97 -27.61 3.49
N ASN A 205 23.98 -28.30 4.10
CA ASN A 205 24.14 -28.34 5.54
C ASN A 205 25.18 -27.36 6.09
N ASP A 206 25.83 -26.56 5.24
CA ASP A 206 26.74 -25.51 5.69
C ASP A 206 25.99 -24.43 6.45
N ILE A 207 26.67 -23.80 7.42
CA ILE A 207 26.07 -22.75 8.25
C ILE A 207 26.33 -21.39 7.59
N ILE A 208 25.26 -20.65 7.42
CA ILE A 208 25.27 -19.24 7.03
C ILE A 208 25.05 -18.39 8.27
N LYS A 209 25.85 -17.32 8.42
CA LYS A 209 25.70 -16.35 9.51
C LYS A 209 25.15 -15.04 8.98
N ASN A 210 24.15 -14.50 9.66
CA ASN A 210 23.68 -13.17 9.42
C ASN A 210 24.73 -12.15 9.84
N ARG A 211 25.11 -11.28 8.91
CA ARG A 211 25.93 -10.10 9.22
C ARG A 211 24.99 -8.91 9.36
N ARG A 212 24.63 -8.58 10.60
CA ARG A 212 23.85 -7.37 10.88
C ARG A 212 24.68 -6.15 10.53
N ASN A 213 24.18 -5.33 9.61
CA ASN A 213 24.78 -4.05 9.28
C ASN A 213 23.66 -2.98 9.27
N ASP A 214 23.66 -2.08 10.22
CA ASP A 214 22.88 -0.83 10.30
C ASP A 214 21.41 -0.88 9.86
N HIS A 215 20.66 -1.90 10.24
CA HIS A 215 19.26 -2.16 9.88
C HIS A 215 19.01 -3.18 8.78
N PHE A 216 20.04 -3.81 8.22
CA PHE A 216 19.87 -4.83 7.20
C PHE A 216 20.52 -6.14 7.67
N TYR A 217 19.76 -7.22 7.52
CA TYR A 217 20.30 -8.56 7.66
C TYR A 217 20.79 -9.00 6.28
N TYR A 218 22.09 -8.98 6.09
CA TYR A 218 22.70 -9.57 4.91
C TYR A 218 23.30 -10.89 5.32
N GLY A 219 22.78 -11.97 4.75
CA GLY A 219 23.41 -13.26 4.82
C GLY A 219 24.71 -13.28 4.04
N GLU A 220 25.07 -14.41 3.51
CA GLU A 220 26.27 -14.60 2.71
C GLU A 220 25.95 -14.56 1.22
N THR A 221 26.75 -13.81 0.44
CA THR A 221 26.64 -13.79 -1.02
C THR A 221 27.37 -15.01 -1.60
N VAL A 222 26.64 -15.83 -2.37
CA VAL A 222 27.16 -17.03 -3.01
C VAL A 222 26.80 -17.05 -4.49
N GLY A 223 27.69 -17.66 -5.32
CA GLY A 223 27.36 -17.87 -6.73
C GLY A 223 26.24 -18.89 -6.88
N LEU A 224 25.30 -18.63 -7.78
CA LEU A 224 24.25 -19.56 -8.18
C LEU A 224 24.69 -20.28 -9.45
N VAL A 225 24.62 -21.61 -9.44
CA VAL A 225 25.07 -22.46 -10.54
C VAL A 225 23.97 -23.46 -10.88
N LYS A 226 23.76 -23.72 -12.19
CA LYS A 226 22.90 -24.78 -12.69
C LYS A 226 23.60 -25.47 -13.87
N ASP A 227 23.67 -26.78 -13.85
CA ASP A 227 24.35 -27.59 -14.88
C ASP A 227 25.78 -27.11 -15.17
N GLY A 228 26.51 -26.71 -14.13
CA GLY A 228 27.87 -26.17 -14.24
C GLY A 228 28.00 -24.77 -14.82
N SER A 229 26.90 -24.11 -15.16
CA SER A 229 26.86 -22.75 -15.71
C SER A 229 26.54 -21.73 -14.64
N SER A 230 27.22 -20.56 -14.66
CA SER A 230 26.89 -19.45 -13.75
C SER A 230 25.53 -18.87 -14.07
N CYS A 231 24.68 -18.82 -13.07
CA CYS A 231 23.34 -18.17 -13.07
C CYS A 231 23.32 -16.86 -12.26
N GLY A 232 24.51 -16.26 -12.04
CA GLY A 232 24.64 -15.06 -11.22
C GLY A 232 24.96 -15.38 -9.76
N TYR A 233 24.46 -14.58 -8.83
CA TYR A 233 24.68 -14.76 -7.40
C TYR A 233 23.42 -14.44 -6.59
N VAL A 234 23.36 -15.01 -5.40
CA VAL A 234 22.28 -14.80 -4.45
C VAL A 234 22.82 -14.50 -3.06
N ASN A 235 22.02 -13.83 -2.23
CA ASN A 235 22.29 -13.75 -0.80
C ASN A 235 21.44 -14.80 -0.09
N LEU A 236 22.10 -15.68 0.65
CA LEU A 236 21.51 -16.64 1.57
C LEU A 236 21.38 -15.99 2.94
N THR A 237 20.18 -15.81 3.41
CA THR A 237 19.89 -15.14 4.68
C THR A 237 19.10 -16.06 5.60
N PRO A 238 19.63 -16.44 6.79
CA PRO A 238 18.87 -17.22 7.77
C PRO A 238 17.56 -16.52 8.13
N ALA A 239 16.48 -17.28 8.13
CA ALA A 239 15.16 -16.74 8.45
C ALA A 239 15.04 -16.54 9.97
N ARG A 240 14.91 -15.28 10.43
CA ARG A 240 14.67 -14.89 11.85
C ARG A 240 15.74 -15.28 12.87
N GLU A 241 16.86 -15.86 12.43
CA GLU A 241 17.92 -16.34 13.28
C GLU A 241 19.26 -15.70 12.91
N ASP A 242 20.22 -15.70 13.83
CA ASP A 242 21.55 -15.16 13.58
C ASP A 242 22.40 -16.12 12.73
N GLU A 243 22.05 -17.41 12.71
CA GLU A 243 22.69 -18.42 11.86
C GLU A 243 21.70 -19.54 11.49
N GLY A 244 21.91 -20.17 10.34
CA GLY A 244 21.04 -21.25 9.85
C GLY A 244 21.75 -22.08 8.77
N HIS A 245 21.24 -23.29 8.48
CA HIS A 245 21.76 -24.08 7.37
C HIS A 245 21.39 -23.45 6.03
N VAL A 246 22.22 -23.66 5.01
CA VAL A 246 21.99 -23.18 3.65
C VAL A 246 20.56 -23.46 3.19
N LYS A 247 20.10 -24.70 3.32
CA LYS A 247 18.77 -25.14 2.89
C LYS A 247 17.61 -24.34 3.54
N ASP A 248 17.81 -23.87 4.77
CA ASP A 248 16.80 -23.16 5.57
C ASP A 248 16.86 -21.63 5.34
N CYS A 249 17.84 -21.17 4.55
CA CYS A 249 17.98 -19.74 4.23
C CYS A 249 16.94 -19.27 3.21
N ILE A 250 16.57 -17.99 3.32
CA ILE A 250 15.75 -17.27 2.34
C ILE A 250 16.68 -16.54 1.37
N ILE A 251 16.30 -16.50 0.10
CA ILE A 251 17.00 -15.71 -0.92
C ILE A 251 16.54 -14.25 -0.80
N THR A 252 17.40 -13.38 -0.27
CA THR A 252 17.07 -11.96 -0.07
C THR A 252 17.60 -11.05 -1.17
N ARG A 253 18.52 -11.55 -2.01
CA ARG A 253 19.06 -10.84 -3.17
C ARG A 253 19.36 -11.82 -4.29
N PHE A 254 19.06 -11.40 -5.49
CA PHE A 254 19.55 -12.00 -6.73
C PHE A 254 20.32 -10.94 -7.52
N GLY A 255 21.45 -11.29 -8.07
CA GLY A 255 22.23 -10.42 -8.94
C GLY A 255 22.85 -11.16 -10.09
N MET A 256 22.96 -10.50 -11.24
CA MET A 256 23.53 -11.04 -12.44
C MET A 256 24.26 -9.98 -13.26
N SER A 257 25.37 -10.39 -13.86
CA SER A 257 26.17 -9.57 -14.76
C SER A 257 26.05 -10.09 -16.21
N SER A 258 26.22 -9.20 -17.18
CA SER A 258 26.28 -9.60 -18.60
C SER A 258 27.43 -10.54 -18.95
N ARG A 259 28.33 -10.85 -17.98
CA ARG A 259 29.40 -11.86 -18.11
C ARG A 259 28.93 -13.25 -17.71
N ASP A 260 27.81 -13.37 -17.04
CA ASP A 260 27.29 -14.66 -16.60
C ASP A 260 26.72 -15.44 -17.80
N ALA A 261 26.94 -16.74 -17.84
CA ALA A 261 26.61 -17.59 -18.99
C ALA A 261 25.09 -17.61 -19.30
N MET A 262 24.26 -17.46 -18.28
CA MET A 262 22.79 -17.51 -18.41
C MET A 262 22.12 -16.14 -18.56
N PHE A 263 22.87 -15.05 -18.74
CA PHE A 263 22.36 -13.69 -18.80
C PHE A 263 21.21 -13.51 -19.79
N ASP A 264 21.30 -14.14 -20.96
CA ASP A 264 20.26 -14.03 -22.01
C ASP A 264 18.96 -14.78 -21.68
N ARG A 265 18.96 -15.62 -20.65
CA ARG A 265 17.83 -16.44 -20.24
C ARG A 265 17.11 -15.91 -18.98
N VAL A 266 17.58 -14.81 -18.43
CA VAL A 266 17.01 -14.23 -17.22
C VAL A 266 16.01 -13.14 -17.56
N LYS A 267 14.86 -13.16 -16.86
CA LYS A 267 13.85 -12.13 -16.91
C LYS A 267 13.61 -11.54 -15.52
N ILE A 268 13.26 -10.27 -15.48
CA ILE A 268 12.67 -9.63 -14.31
C ILE A 268 11.27 -9.18 -14.73
N ASP A 269 10.23 -9.65 -14.04
CA ASP A 269 8.83 -9.35 -14.33
C ASP A 269 8.49 -9.50 -15.84
N ASP A 270 8.80 -10.66 -16.42
CA ASP A 270 8.59 -11.00 -17.84
C ASP A 270 9.47 -10.24 -18.85
N ARG A 271 10.38 -9.37 -18.43
CA ARG A 271 11.32 -8.67 -19.31
C ARG A 271 12.70 -9.32 -19.30
N TYR A 272 13.17 -9.76 -20.47
CA TYR A 272 14.54 -10.23 -20.63
C TYR A 272 15.52 -9.10 -20.32
N ILE A 273 16.39 -9.29 -19.32
CA ILE A 273 17.37 -8.26 -18.93
C ILE A 273 18.41 -8.02 -20.04
N ALA A 274 18.72 -9.03 -20.84
CA ALA A 274 19.61 -8.89 -21.98
C ALA A 274 19.08 -7.96 -23.08
N SER A 275 17.77 -7.85 -23.22
CA SER A 275 17.13 -6.99 -24.23
C SER A 275 17.08 -5.52 -23.84
N LEU A 276 17.29 -5.19 -22.55
CA LEU A 276 17.21 -3.82 -22.05
C LEU A 276 18.46 -3.05 -22.41
N SER A 277 18.29 -2.02 -23.22
CA SER A 277 19.37 -1.11 -23.61
C SER A 277 19.47 0.09 -22.67
N LEU A 278 20.68 0.69 -22.60
CA LEU A 278 20.90 1.92 -21.86
C LEU A 278 19.97 3.05 -22.31
N ASP A 279 19.75 3.17 -23.62
CA ASP A 279 18.90 4.20 -24.21
C ASP A 279 17.43 4.01 -23.82
N GLU A 280 16.96 2.77 -23.74
CA GLU A 280 15.61 2.46 -23.29
C GLU A 280 15.43 2.82 -21.81
N LEU A 281 16.38 2.43 -20.95
CA LEU A 281 16.39 2.73 -19.52
C LEU A 281 16.46 4.24 -19.24
N LYS A 282 17.21 5.00 -20.06
CA LYS A 282 17.28 6.47 -19.92
C LYS A 282 16.00 7.19 -20.32
N LYS A 283 15.27 6.67 -21.28
CA LYS A 283 14.10 7.35 -21.89
C LYS A 283 12.77 6.97 -21.23
N LYS A 284 12.65 5.74 -20.77
CA LYS A 284 11.42 5.23 -20.16
C LYS A 284 11.46 5.33 -18.63
N ASP A 285 10.30 5.49 -18.03
CA ASP A 285 10.11 5.28 -16.59
C ASP A 285 10.29 3.78 -16.28
N MET A 286 10.98 3.45 -15.22
CA MET A 286 11.17 2.05 -14.80
C MET A 286 9.86 1.34 -14.51
N ARG A 287 8.84 2.08 -14.10
CA ARG A 287 7.49 1.54 -13.89
C ARG A 287 6.85 1.01 -15.17
N ASP A 288 7.25 1.56 -16.32
CA ASP A 288 6.80 1.09 -17.63
C ASP A 288 7.59 -0.14 -18.12
N ILE A 289 8.75 -0.39 -17.52
CA ILE A 289 9.62 -1.53 -17.88
C ILE A 289 9.35 -2.71 -16.96
N PHE A 290 9.27 -2.48 -15.65
CA PHE A 290 9.05 -3.52 -14.65
C PHE A 290 7.69 -3.35 -13.98
N SER A 291 7.06 -4.44 -13.57
CA SER A 291 5.76 -4.42 -12.90
C SER A 291 5.83 -3.97 -11.42
N LEU A 292 7.01 -3.62 -10.93
CA LEU A 292 7.18 -3.06 -9.60
C LEU A 292 6.65 -1.62 -9.56
N SER A 293 5.59 -1.39 -8.75
CA SER A 293 5.00 -0.08 -8.51
C SER A 293 5.60 0.55 -7.24
N PRO A 294 6.66 1.35 -7.34
CA PRO A 294 7.27 1.96 -6.17
C PRO A 294 6.43 3.13 -5.66
N VAL A 295 6.28 3.22 -4.35
CA VAL A 295 5.74 4.41 -3.68
C VAL A 295 6.80 5.51 -3.61
N SER A 296 8.08 5.13 -3.53
CA SER A 296 9.20 6.05 -3.68
C SER A 296 10.15 5.52 -4.77
N TYR A 297 10.72 6.43 -5.51
CA TYR A 297 11.56 6.15 -6.64
C TYR A 297 12.78 7.06 -6.63
N GLU A 298 13.94 6.46 -6.67
CA GLU A 298 15.21 7.17 -6.78
C GLU A 298 15.86 6.81 -8.10
N GLU A 299 16.15 7.81 -8.90
CA GLU A 299 16.87 7.66 -10.15
C GLU A 299 18.19 8.43 -10.11
N ASN A 300 19.29 7.75 -10.36
CA ASN A 300 20.60 8.37 -10.47
C ASN A 300 21.17 8.10 -11.87
N LYS A 301 21.23 9.14 -12.70
CA LYS A 301 21.74 9.07 -14.08
C LYS A 301 23.07 9.81 -14.16
N GLY A 302 24.18 9.09 -14.06
CA GLY A 302 25.51 9.63 -14.27
C GLY A 302 25.90 9.69 -15.78
N ASN A 303 26.83 10.60 -16.13
CA ASN A 303 27.34 10.68 -17.51
C ASN A 303 28.27 9.51 -17.88
N LYS A 304 29.03 8.99 -16.92
CA LYS A 304 30.01 7.91 -17.13
C LYS A 304 29.43 6.54 -16.83
N TYR A 305 28.57 6.44 -15.87
CA TYR A 305 27.86 5.21 -15.55
C TYR A 305 26.37 5.53 -15.40
N PHE A 306 25.54 4.57 -15.71
CA PHE A 306 24.11 4.64 -15.48
C PHE A 306 23.81 3.72 -14.31
N SER A 307 23.23 4.28 -13.28
CA SER A 307 22.70 3.54 -12.15
C SER A 307 21.24 3.96 -11.96
N LEU A 308 20.37 3.00 -11.95
CA LEU A 308 18.95 3.21 -11.73
C LEU A 308 18.49 2.32 -10.59
N LYS A 309 18.02 2.95 -9.54
CA LYS A 309 17.51 2.28 -8.36
C LYS A 309 16.03 2.58 -8.22
N MET A 310 15.22 1.56 -8.30
CA MET A 310 13.80 1.61 -8.06
C MET A 310 13.47 0.90 -6.75
N GLN A 311 12.85 1.58 -5.82
CA GLN A 311 12.52 1.01 -4.52
C GLN A 311 11.11 1.37 -4.07
N THR A 312 10.49 0.47 -3.34
CA THR A 312 9.23 0.70 -2.67
C THR A 312 9.42 1.56 -1.43
N HIS A 313 8.35 1.96 -0.77
CA HIS A 313 8.35 2.92 0.33
C HIS A 313 9.42 2.61 1.41
N PRO A 314 10.25 3.60 1.82
CA PRO A 314 11.42 3.36 2.67
C PRO A 314 11.11 3.05 4.14
N TYR A 315 9.89 3.34 4.63
CA TYR A 315 9.52 3.21 6.04
C TYR A 315 8.26 2.36 6.26
N GLY A 316 7.96 1.48 5.30
CA GLY A 316 6.78 0.62 5.40
C GLY A 316 6.94 -0.49 6.44
N LEU A 317 5.81 -0.95 6.98
CA LEU A 317 5.73 -2.20 7.76
C LEU A 317 5.95 -3.44 6.86
N TRP A 318 6.10 -3.23 5.57
CA TRP A 318 6.14 -4.24 4.54
C TRP A 318 7.53 -4.36 3.94
N ASN A 319 7.83 -5.52 3.38
CA ASN A 319 9.07 -5.75 2.67
C ASN A 319 9.29 -4.68 1.60
N ARG A 320 10.48 -4.12 1.58
CA ARG A 320 10.93 -3.20 0.57
C ARG A 320 11.67 -3.95 -0.50
N TYR A 321 11.25 -3.80 -1.73
CA TYR A 321 11.92 -4.39 -2.88
C TYR A 321 12.66 -3.31 -3.66
N THR A 322 13.82 -3.69 -4.17
CA THR A 322 14.65 -2.80 -4.99
C THR A 322 15.08 -3.56 -6.24
N ILE A 323 14.95 -2.90 -7.39
CA ILE A 323 15.61 -3.29 -8.63
C ILE A 323 16.71 -2.27 -8.88
N ASP A 324 17.94 -2.74 -9.01
CA ASP A 324 19.14 -1.92 -9.27
C ASP A 324 19.75 -2.34 -10.60
N VAL A 325 19.96 -1.37 -11.48
CA VAL A 325 20.53 -1.58 -12.80
C VAL A 325 21.74 -0.69 -12.95
N ASN A 326 22.89 -1.30 -13.19
CA ASN A 326 24.15 -0.60 -13.35
C ASN A 326 24.80 -0.93 -14.69
N PHE A 327 25.30 0.10 -15.36
CA PHE A 327 26.16 -0.01 -16.54
C PHE A 327 27.55 0.51 -16.17
N ALA A 328 28.58 -0.28 -16.45
CA ALA A 328 29.96 0.16 -16.25
C ALA A 328 30.31 1.35 -17.16
N ASP A 329 31.42 2.03 -16.87
CA ASP A 329 31.86 3.26 -17.55
C ASP A 329 31.98 3.09 -19.09
N ASP A 330 32.34 1.92 -19.56
CA ASP A 330 32.42 1.59 -21.00
C ASP A 330 31.11 1.04 -21.59
N HIS A 331 30.06 0.96 -20.77
CA HIS A 331 28.75 0.38 -21.10
C HIS A 331 28.78 -1.07 -21.60
N ARG A 332 29.90 -1.76 -21.47
CA ARG A 332 30.07 -3.17 -21.88
C ARG A 332 29.55 -4.12 -20.83
N GLU A 333 29.75 -3.78 -19.58
CA GLU A 333 29.24 -4.60 -18.47
C GLU A 333 27.93 -4.02 -17.97
N ARG A 334 26.92 -4.87 -17.90
CA ARG A 334 25.59 -4.56 -17.34
C ARG A 334 25.39 -5.45 -16.13
N ARG A 335 24.92 -4.88 -15.03
CA ARG A 335 24.58 -5.61 -13.80
C ARG A 335 23.15 -5.29 -13.43
N PHE A 336 22.39 -6.33 -13.14
CA PHE A 336 21.03 -6.25 -12.64
C PHE A 336 20.99 -6.94 -11.29
N GLU A 337 20.34 -6.28 -10.34
CA GLU A 337 20.14 -6.81 -9.00
C GLU A 337 18.69 -6.59 -8.58
N VAL A 338 18.14 -7.61 -7.92
CA VAL A 338 16.83 -7.53 -7.28
C VAL A 338 17.01 -7.95 -5.84
N TYR A 339 16.60 -7.13 -4.89
CA TYR A 339 16.77 -7.47 -3.49
C TYR A 339 15.62 -6.93 -2.63
N THR A 340 15.42 -7.61 -1.51
CA THR A 340 14.51 -7.17 -0.46
C THR A 340 15.28 -6.71 0.76
N GLN A 341 14.69 -5.84 1.53
CA GLN A 341 15.19 -5.44 2.84
C GLN A 341 14.21 -5.94 3.89
N HIS A 342 14.76 -6.39 5.00
CA HIS A 342 13.95 -6.85 6.12
C HIS A 342 13.00 -5.78 6.63
N THR A 343 11.87 -6.24 7.08
CA THR A 343 10.89 -5.42 7.78
C THR A 343 11.35 -5.17 9.22
N ILE A 344 10.66 -4.29 9.89
CA ILE A 344 10.88 -4.06 11.33
C ILE A 344 10.50 -5.27 12.21
N TRP A 345 9.89 -6.29 11.62
CA TRP A 345 9.40 -7.51 12.28
C TRP A 345 10.44 -8.64 12.31
N GLU A 346 11.43 -8.56 11.48
CA GLU A 346 12.54 -9.50 11.35
C GLU A 346 13.77 -8.92 12.06
#